data_8121ac4137e9a55d1d01a3ef9108c2a8
#
_entry.id   8121ac4137e9a55d1d01a3ef9108c2a8
#
_cell.length_a   1.000
_cell.length_b   1.000
_cell.length_c   1.000
_cell.angle_alpha   90.00
_cell.angle_beta   90.00
_cell.angle_gamma   90.00
#
_symmetry.space_group_name_H-M   'P 1'
#
loop_
_entity.id
_entity.type
_entity.pdbx_description
1 polymer ?
#
loop_
_entity_poly.entity_id
_entity_poly.type
_entity_poly.pdbx_seq_one_letter_code
_entity_poly.pdbx_strand_id
1 'polypeptide(L)'
;MLDVMNYSFTVTQNCNLRCDYCPYTGNYYENRGHENKRMSFSLAQKAIDYLARHSSGSRRLNIAFYGGEPLLEVDLIRKCITYADALFEEKFHTYSITTNGTLLDEEIIELLVYNNVYLTVSIDGPQAIHDRSRVYADGRGSFSTIIKKLQWLRDTQPEYFGKYVSFNTVLSELGDFTCVDDFFSAKDLFEQSVIGTTFYNDTYIKKEHERSKSFSGSSLF
;
A
#
# COMPACT_ATOMS: atom_id res chain seq x y z
N MET A 1 -19.37 -16.66 -15.27
CA MET A 1 -18.45 -17.20 -14.24
C MET A 1 -17.39 -16.14 -14.02
N LEU A 2 -17.19 -15.68 -12.78
CA LEU A 2 -16.15 -14.68 -12.49
C LEU A 2 -14.79 -15.38 -12.52
N ASP A 3 -13.84 -14.88 -13.32
CA ASP A 3 -12.52 -15.48 -13.43
C ASP A 3 -11.66 -15.28 -12.17
N VAL A 4 -11.86 -14.17 -11.48
CA VAL A 4 -11.13 -13.82 -10.24
C VAL A 4 -12.09 -13.22 -9.21
N MET A 5 -12.02 -13.67 -7.96
CA MET A 5 -12.65 -13.01 -6.81
C MET A 5 -11.58 -12.35 -5.95
N ASN A 6 -11.71 -11.05 -5.74
CA ASN A 6 -10.83 -10.28 -4.88
C ASN A 6 -11.55 -9.91 -3.58
N TYR A 7 -10.91 -10.20 -2.45
CA TYR A 7 -11.39 -9.80 -1.14
C TYR A 7 -10.33 -8.98 -0.40
N SER A 8 -10.73 -7.79 0.03
CA SER A 8 -9.85 -6.89 0.77
C SER A 8 -10.15 -6.93 2.26
N PHE A 9 -9.15 -7.28 3.06
CA PHE A 9 -9.19 -7.28 4.51
C PHE A 9 -8.56 -6.00 5.04
N THR A 10 -9.37 -5.14 5.64
CA THR A 10 -8.85 -4.00 6.42
C THR A 10 -8.36 -4.52 7.76
N VAL A 11 -7.08 -4.93 7.83
CA VAL A 11 -6.50 -5.57 9.01
C VAL A 11 -6.30 -4.61 10.18
N THR A 12 -6.10 -3.32 9.88
CA THR A 12 -5.96 -2.27 10.89
C THR A 12 -6.43 -0.92 10.35
N GLN A 13 -6.87 -0.04 11.27
CA GLN A 13 -7.14 1.37 10.97
C GLN A 13 -5.96 2.27 11.35
N ASN A 14 -4.96 1.72 12.04
CA ASN A 14 -3.76 2.45 12.42
C ASN A 14 -2.78 2.56 11.26
N CYS A 15 -2.02 3.65 11.24
CA CYS A 15 -0.94 3.88 10.29
C CYS A 15 0.19 4.64 10.98
N ASN A 16 1.41 4.35 10.62
CA ASN A 16 2.59 5.06 11.10
C ASN A 16 2.90 6.35 10.31
N LEU A 17 2.24 6.56 9.16
CA LEU A 17 2.31 7.81 8.39
C LEU A 17 1.07 8.68 8.59
N ARG A 18 1.19 9.96 8.21
CA ARG A 18 0.12 10.98 8.23
C ARG A 18 0.08 11.69 6.88
N CYS A 19 -0.23 10.91 5.83
CA CYS A 19 -0.36 11.46 4.48
C CYS A 19 -1.54 12.44 4.45
N ASP A 20 -1.33 13.65 3.94
CA ASP A 20 -2.32 14.74 3.97
C ASP A 20 -3.57 14.45 3.14
N TYR A 21 -3.43 13.73 2.04
CA TYR A 21 -4.53 13.31 1.16
C TYR A 21 -5.19 11.98 1.58
N CYS A 22 -4.71 11.34 2.65
CA CYS A 22 -5.24 10.05 3.05
C CYS A 22 -6.72 10.17 3.46
N PRO A 23 -7.64 9.37 2.89
CA PRO A 23 -9.05 9.44 3.26
C PRO A 23 -9.31 9.10 4.73
N TYR A 24 -8.33 8.52 5.41
CA TYR A 24 -8.42 8.15 6.83
C TYR A 24 -7.77 9.15 7.79
N THR A 25 -7.40 10.34 7.33
CA THR A 25 -6.87 11.41 8.21
C THR A 25 -7.92 11.99 9.15
N GLY A 26 -9.21 11.75 8.89
CA GLY A 26 -10.32 12.42 9.56
C GLY A 26 -10.65 13.80 8.96
N ASN A 27 -9.93 14.22 7.92
CA ASN A 27 -10.15 15.50 7.25
C ASN A 27 -11.32 15.47 6.26
N TYR A 28 -11.84 14.29 5.92
CA TYR A 28 -12.96 14.11 5.00
C TYR A 28 -14.28 13.93 5.73
N TYR A 29 -15.40 14.41 5.16
CA TYR A 29 -16.72 14.38 5.81
C TYR A 29 -17.17 12.95 5.86
N GLU A 30 -17.22 12.04 5.48
CA GLU A 30 -17.83 10.71 5.57
C GLU A 30 -16.84 9.59 5.80
N ASN A 31 -15.56 9.95 5.98
CA ASN A 31 -14.53 8.95 6.16
C ASN A 31 -14.10 8.84 7.64
N ARG A 32 -13.73 7.64 8.02
CA ARG A 32 -13.17 7.36 9.33
C ARG A 32 -11.77 8.00 9.47
N GLY A 33 -11.42 8.38 10.68
CA GLY A 33 -10.04 8.74 11.03
C GLY A 33 -9.16 7.52 11.28
N HIS A 34 -7.85 7.74 11.46
CA HIS A 34 -6.95 6.72 11.97
C HIS A 34 -7.35 6.37 13.42
N GLU A 35 -7.59 5.11 13.68
CA GLU A 35 -7.94 4.57 14.99
C GLU A 35 -7.10 3.33 15.29
N ASN A 36 -6.97 2.98 16.57
CA ASN A 36 -6.27 1.76 17.00
C ASN A 36 -7.13 0.49 16.84
N LYS A 37 -8.11 0.50 15.95
CA LYS A 37 -8.93 -0.68 15.68
C LYS A 37 -8.15 -1.66 14.81
N ARG A 38 -8.15 -2.91 15.23
CA ARG A 38 -7.48 -4.03 14.58
C ARG A 38 -8.48 -5.14 14.32
N MET A 39 -8.33 -5.83 13.21
CA MET A 39 -9.09 -7.03 12.93
C MET A 39 -8.63 -8.16 13.86
N SER A 40 -9.56 -8.83 14.52
CA SER A 40 -9.22 -10.04 15.28
C SER A 40 -9.02 -11.22 14.34
N PHE A 41 -8.16 -12.17 14.72
CA PHE A 41 -7.99 -13.40 13.95
C PHE A 41 -9.31 -14.18 13.80
N SER A 42 -10.12 -14.21 14.85
CA SER A 42 -11.46 -14.84 14.83
C SER A 42 -12.39 -14.22 13.77
N LEU A 43 -12.31 -12.89 13.55
CA LEU A 43 -13.06 -12.23 12.48
C LEU A 43 -12.50 -12.58 11.11
N ALA A 44 -11.17 -12.57 10.98
CA ALA A 44 -10.49 -12.97 9.75
C ALA A 44 -10.83 -14.41 9.34
N GLN A 45 -10.81 -15.36 10.29
CA GLN A 45 -11.22 -16.74 10.05
C GLN A 45 -12.64 -16.84 9.50
N LYS A 46 -13.61 -16.16 10.12
CA LYS A 46 -15.00 -16.15 9.63
C LYS A 46 -15.10 -15.60 8.21
N ALA A 47 -14.31 -14.57 7.89
CA ALA A 47 -14.28 -14.03 6.54
C ALA A 47 -13.65 -15.02 5.54
N ILE A 48 -12.56 -15.70 5.88
CA ILE A 48 -11.93 -16.73 5.05
C ILE A 48 -12.86 -17.92 4.85
N ASP A 49 -13.56 -18.39 5.91
CA ASP A 49 -14.59 -19.42 5.82
C ASP A 49 -15.75 -19.04 4.88
N TYR A 50 -16.17 -17.76 4.96
CA TYR A 50 -17.16 -17.21 4.04
C TYR A 50 -16.68 -17.28 2.60
N LEU A 51 -15.42 -16.88 2.34
CA LEU A 51 -14.81 -16.96 1.01
C LEU A 51 -14.77 -18.41 0.49
N ALA A 52 -14.37 -19.35 1.34
CA ALA A 52 -14.33 -20.77 0.96
C ALA A 52 -15.70 -21.26 0.47
N ARG A 53 -16.76 -20.91 1.20
CA ARG A 53 -18.13 -21.34 0.84
C ARG A 53 -18.69 -20.66 -0.41
N HIS A 54 -18.28 -19.42 -0.70
CA HIS A 54 -18.90 -18.60 -1.76
C HIS A 54 -18.03 -18.44 -3.01
N SER A 55 -16.84 -19.02 -3.04
CA SER A 55 -15.90 -18.89 -4.15
C SER A 55 -15.88 -20.08 -5.11
N SER A 56 -16.80 -21.05 -4.96
CA SER A 56 -16.84 -22.28 -5.79
C SER A 56 -16.94 -22.02 -7.29
N GLY A 57 -17.57 -20.91 -7.71
CA GLY A 57 -17.70 -20.51 -9.10
C GLY A 57 -16.52 -19.72 -9.67
N SER A 58 -15.48 -19.45 -8.89
CA SER A 58 -14.31 -18.65 -9.32
C SER A 58 -13.11 -19.55 -9.59
N ARG A 59 -12.35 -19.25 -10.65
CA ARG A 59 -11.11 -19.96 -10.97
C ARG A 59 -9.95 -19.54 -10.08
N ARG A 60 -9.93 -18.30 -9.64
CA ARG A 60 -8.88 -17.70 -8.83
C ARG A 60 -9.47 -16.91 -7.66
N LEU A 61 -8.79 -16.93 -6.55
CA LEU A 61 -9.12 -16.17 -5.36
C LEU A 61 -7.92 -15.30 -4.99
N ASN A 62 -8.14 -14.03 -4.70
CA ASN A 62 -7.12 -13.17 -4.11
C ASN A 62 -7.59 -12.61 -2.78
N ILE A 63 -6.76 -12.75 -1.75
CA ILE A 63 -6.94 -12.11 -0.46
C ILE A 63 -5.97 -10.93 -0.39
N ALA A 64 -6.52 -9.73 -0.40
CA ALA A 64 -5.77 -8.49 -0.29
C ALA A 64 -5.76 -8.00 1.15
N PHE A 65 -4.58 -7.75 1.71
CA PHE A 65 -4.42 -7.12 3.01
C PHE A 65 -4.21 -5.62 2.83
N TYR A 66 -5.08 -4.85 3.49
CA TYR A 66 -5.14 -3.40 3.37
C TYR A 66 -5.45 -2.77 4.73
N GLY A 67 -5.52 -1.43 4.80
CA GLY A 67 -5.90 -0.72 6.02
C GLY A 67 -5.29 0.67 6.10
N GLY A 68 -4.88 1.10 7.29
CA GLY A 68 -3.97 2.20 7.46
C GLY A 68 -2.58 1.79 6.94
N GLU A 69 -1.83 1.04 7.76
CA GLU A 69 -0.62 0.35 7.31
C GLU A 69 -0.71 -1.13 7.71
N PRO A 70 -0.93 -2.05 6.75
CA PRO A 70 -1.17 -3.45 7.07
C PRO A 70 0.02 -4.16 7.69
N LEU A 71 1.26 -3.74 7.41
CA LEU A 71 2.46 -4.35 8.01
C LEU A 71 2.62 -4.07 9.51
N LEU A 72 1.77 -3.22 10.12
CA LEU A 72 1.64 -3.14 11.57
C LEU A 72 0.99 -4.40 12.17
N GLU A 73 0.35 -5.23 11.36
CA GLU A 73 -0.38 -6.43 11.76
C GLU A 73 0.19 -7.69 11.07
N VAL A 74 1.51 -7.76 10.89
CA VAL A 74 2.19 -8.86 10.18
C VAL A 74 1.86 -10.23 10.78
N ASP A 75 1.74 -10.34 12.10
CA ASP A 75 1.35 -11.59 12.77
C ASP A 75 -0.06 -12.05 12.41
N LEU A 76 -0.99 -11.11 12.29
CA LEU A 76 -2.34 -11.42 11.82
C LEU A 76 -2.32 -11.89 10.37
N ILE A 77 -1.57 -11.20 9.51
CA ILE A 77 -1.41 -11.54 8.09
C ILE A 77 -0.85 -12.96 7.96
N ARG A 78 0.22 -13.28 8.68
CA ARG A 78 0.82 -14.62 8.74
C ARG A 78 -0.19 -15.70 9.11
N LYS A 79 -0.98 -15.46 10.16
CA LYS A 79 -2.05 -16.39 10.58
C LYS A 79 -3.14 -16.55 9.52
N CYS A 80 -3.52 -15.46 8.85
CA CYS A 80 -4.51 -15.51 7.77
C CYS A 80 -4.02 -16.33 6.59
N ILE A 81 -2.77 -16.14 6.16
CA ILE A 81 -2.14 -16.89 5.08
C ILE A 81 -2.12 -18.38 5.43
N THR A 82 -1.56 -18.74 6.59
CA THR A 82 -1.50 -20.15 7.04
C THR A 82 -2.89 -20.80 7.10
N TYR A 83 -3.89 -20.08 7.58
CA TYR A 83 -5.25 -20.61 7.66
C TYR A 83 -5.91 -20.75 6.29
N ALA A 84 -5.70 -19.78 5.42
CA ALA A 84 -6.24 -19.81 4.07
C ALA A 84 -5.59 -20.90 3.21
N ASP A 85 -4.27 -21.08 3.29
CA ASP A 85 -3.55 -22.15 2.58
C ASP A 85 -4.11 -23.54 2.94
N ALA A 86 -4.32 -23.80 4.23
CA ALA A 86 -4.90 -25.05 4.69
C ALA A 86 -6.35 -25.26 4.22
N LEU A 87 -7.11 -24.16 4.06
CA LEU A 87 -8.53 -24.24 3.65
C LEU A 87 -8.71 -24.31 2.13
N PHE A 88 -7.79 -23.71 1.37
CA PHE A 88 -7.84 -23.62 -0.11
C PHE A 88 -6.86 -24.55 -0.81
N GLU A 89 -6.45 -25.65 -0.20
CA GLU A 89 -5.41 -26.56 -0.68
C GLU A 89 -5.56 -26.95 -2.16
N GLU A 90 -6.79 -27.16 -2.63
CA GLU A 90 -7.09 -27.52 -4.02
C GLU A 90 -7.45 -26.31 -4.92
N LYS A 91 -7.48 -25.10 -4.37
CA LYS A 91 -7.91 -23.91 -5.09
C LYS A 91 -6.77 -22.96 -5.35
N PHE A 92 -6.59 -22.55 -6.59
CA PHE A 92 -5.61 -21.52 -6.91
C PHE A 92 -5.98 -20.20 -6.22
N HIS A 93 -5.13 -19.76 -5.30
CA HIS A 93 -5.30 -18.52 -4.58
C HIS A 93 -3.99 -17.74 -4.51
N THR A 94 -4.09 -16.45 -4.27
CA THR A 94 -2.98 -15.51 -4.16
C THR A 94 -3.24 -14.54 -3.03
N TYR A 95 -2.16 -13.89 -2.61
CA TYR A 95 -2.20 -12.83 -1.61
C TYR A 95 -1.65 -11.54 -2.19
N SER A 96 -2.17 -10.41 -1.74
CA SER A 96 -1.63 -9.09 -2.08
C SER A 96 -1.64 -8.16 -0.87
N ILE A 97 -0.67 -7.27 -0.81
CA ILE A 97 -0.52 -6.25 0.25
C ILE A 97 -0.25 -4.91 -0.42
N THR A 98 -0.98 -3.86 0.01
CA THR A 98 -0.62 -2.49 -0.32
C THR A 98 -0.09 -1.80 0.93
N THR A 99 1.15 -1.34 0.89
CA THR A 99 1.88 -0.79 2.03
C THR A 99 2.54 0.55 1.70
N ASN A 100 2.83 1.35 2.72
CA ASN A 100 3.72 2.50 2.58
C ASN A 100 5.22 2.11 2.52
N GLY A 101 5.57 0.85 2.71
CA GLY A 101 6.92 0.30 2.57
C GLY A 101 7.89 0.63 3.70
N THR A 102 7.51 1.45 4.67
CA THR A 102 8.45 1.89 5.74
C THR A 102 8.80 0.80 6.74
N LEU A 103 7.97 -0.23 6.86
CA LEU A 103 8.13 -1.33 7.83
C LEU A 103 8.78 -2.58 7.23
N LEU A 104 9.07 -2.61 5.93
CA LEU A 104 9.74 -3.76 5.31
C LEU A 104 11.06 -4.04 6.03
N ASP A 105 11.20 -5.25 6.58
CA ASP A 105 12.40 -5.79 7.20
C ASP A 105 12.62 -7.24 6.72
N GLU A 106 13.66 -7.87 7.22
CA GLU A 106 14.04 -9.22 6.80
C GLU A 106 12.93 -10.25 7.06
N GLU A 107 12.33 -10.21 8.25
CA GLU A 107 11.25 -11.14 8.63
C GLU A 107 10.00 -10.97 7.76
N ILE A 108 9.61 -9.72 7.51
CA ILE A 108 8.47 -9.40 6.63
C ILE A 108 8.77 -9.84 5.21
N ILE A 109 9.97 -9.56 4.69
CA ILE A 109 10.35 -9.95 3.33
C ILE A 109 10.38 -11.47 3.18
N GLU A 110 10.91 -12.21 4.13
CA GLU A 110 10.85 -13.68 4.13
C GLU A 110 9.41 -14.19 4.04
N LEU A 111 8.51 -13.64 4.83
CA LEU A 111 7.07 -13.97 4.76
C LEU A 111 6.49 -13.71 3.37
N LEU A 112 6.77 -12.55 2.78
CA LEU A 112 6.24 -12.15 1.48
C LEU A 112 6.80 -13.03 0.35
N VAL A 113 8.09 -13.28 0.35
CA VAL A 113 8.79 -14.12 -0.65
C VAL A 113 8.30 -15.55 -0.58
N TYR A 114 8.29 -16.16 0.62
CA TYR A 114 7.88 -17.55 0.82
C TYR A 114 6.45 -17.82 0.29
N ASN A 115 5.54 -16.87 0.50
CA ASN A 115 4.14 -17.01 0.10
C ASN A 115 3.82 -16.37 -1.26
N ASN A 116 4.81 -15.91 -2.03
CA ASN A 116 4.64 -15.24 -3.31
C ASN A 116 3.59 -14.11 -3.26
N VAL A 117 3.61 -13.31 -2.20
CA VAL A 117 2.65 -12.22 -1.98
C VAL A 117 2.91 -11.09 -2.97
N TYR A 118 1.89 -10.65 -3.69
CA TYR A 118 1.97 -9.44 -4.53
C TYR A 118 2.07 -8.21 -3.64
N LEU A 119 3.18 -7.49 -3.75
CA LEU A 119 3.50 -6.33 -2.94
C LEU A 119 3.32 -5.05 -3.77
N THR A 120 2.38 -4.19 -3.36
CA THR A 120 2.25 -2.84 -3.92
C THR A 120 2.78 -1.82 -2.94
N VAL A 121 3.83 -1.11 -3.31
CA VAL A 121 4.44 -0.07 -2.47
C VAL A 121 4.01 1.31 -2.94
N SER A 122 3.54 2.12 -2.00
CA SER A 122 3.09 3.48 -2.28
C SER A 122 4.28 4.46 -2.33
N ILE A 123 4.51 5.06 -3.51
CA ILE A 123 5.56 6.06 -3.73
C ILE A 123 5.07 7.10 -4.75
N ASP A 124 5.09 8.39 -4.40
CA ASP A 124 4.42 9.42 -5.19
C ASP A 124 5.36 10.16 -6.18
N GLY A 125 6.57 9.66 -6.37
CA GLY A 125 7.57 10.28 -7.24
C GLY A 125 8.86 10.62 -6.50
N PRO A 126 9.62 11.63 -6.96
CA PRO A 126 10.87 12.04 -6.31
C PRO A 126 10.64 12.55 -4.88
N GLN A 127 11.72 12.59 -4.09
CA GLN A 127 11.66 12.91 -2.68
C GLN A 127 10.88 14.18 -2.37
N ALA A 128 11.11 15.25 -3.13
CA ALA A 128 10.44 16.54 -2.92
C ALA A 128 8.91 16.48 -3.07
N ILE A 129 8.42 15.59 -3.96
CA ILE A 129 6.98 15.35 -4.16
C ILE A 129 6.46 14.39 -3.09
N HIS A 130 7.13 13.28 -2.88
CA HIS A 130 6.73 12.24 -1.94
C HIS A 130 6.66 12.77 -0.50
N ASP A 131 7.73 13.40 -0.01
CA ASP A 131 7.84 13.87 1.38
C ASP A 131 6.98 15.11 1.68
N ARG A 132 6.40 15.73 0.66
CA ARG A 132 5.41 16.80 0.87
C ARG A 132 4.14 16.27 1.51
N SER A 133 3.73 15.06 1.15
CA SER A 133 2.47 14.46 1.58
C SER A 133 2.65 13.26 2.49
N ARG A 134 3.62 12.38 2.21
CA ARG A 134 3.81 11.12 2.95
C ARG A 134 4.84 11.28 4.06
N VAL A 135 4.38 11.79 5.19
CA VAL A 135 5.23 12.06 6.35
C VAL A 135 4.87 11.17 7.54
N TYR A 136 5.84 10.94 8.42
CA TYR A 136 5.60 10.37 9.75
C TYR A 136 4.81 11.35 10.62
N ALA A 137 4.31 10.84 11.77
CA ALA A 137 3.56 11.66 12.71
C ALA A 137 4.37 12.85 13.28
N ASP A 138 5.71 12.78 13.26
CA ASP A 138 6.64 13.83 13.67
C ASP A 138 7.02 14.78 12.53
N GLY A 139 6.43 14.63 11.34
CA GLY A 139 6.66 15.48 10.17
C GLY A 139 7.87 15.11 9.32
N ARG A 140 8.67 14.11 9.70
CA ARG A 140 9.78 13.63 8.85
C ARG A 140 9.25 12.94 7.59
N GLY A 141 9.91 13.17 6.45
CA GLY A 141 9.63 12.48 5.21
C GLY A 141 9.93 10.97 5.28
N SER A 142 9.21 10.18 4.51
CA SER A 142 9.36 8.72 4.48
C SER A 142 10.16 8.19 3.29
N PHE A 143 10.40 9.00 2.26
CA PHE A 143 11.02 8.62 1.00
C PHE A 143 12.35 7.88 1.15
N SER A 144 13.30 8.46 1.89
CA SER A 144 14.65 7.87 2.05
C SER A 144 14.60 6.50 2.73
N THR A 145 13.66 6.29 3.67
CA THR A 145 13.46 4.99 4.32
C THR A 145 12.95 3.96 3.32
N ILE A 146 11.95 4.33 2.52
CA ILE A 146 11.32 3.42 1.55
C ILE A 146 12.32 3.03 0.47
N ILE A 147 13.02 4.00 -0.13
CA ILE A 147 13.99 3.73 -1.21
C ILE A 147 15.10 2.77 -0.75
N LYS A 148 15.65 2.97 0.45
CA LYS A 148 16.68 2.06 1.00
C LYS A 148 16.16 0.63 1.15
N LYS A 149 14.92 0.47 1.61
CA LYS A 149 14.29 -0.84 1.80
C LYS A 149 13.97 -1.51 0.46
N LEU A 150 13.52 -0.75 -0.53
CA LEU A 150 13.28 -1.24 -1.89
C LEU A 150 14.59 -1.67 -2.60
N GLN A 151 15.64 -0.88 -2.46
CA GLN A 151 16.96 -1.24 -2.98
C GLN A 151 17.46 -2.53 -2.35
N TRP A 152 17.39 -2.63 -1.03
CA TRP A 152 17.77 -3.85 -0.32
C TRP A 152 16.92 -5.07 -0.73
N LEU A 153 15.59 -4.91 -0.86
CA LEU A 153 14.70 -5.98 -1.35
C LEU A 153 15.09 -6.43 -2.76
N ARG A 154 15.33 -5.48 -3.68
CA ARG A 154 15.77 -5.80 -5.04
C ARG A 154 17.11 -6.53 -5.06
N ASP A 155 18.06 -6.06 -4.27
CA ASP A 155 19.42 -6.61 -4.26
C ASP A 155 19.49 -8.01 -3.62
N THR A 156 18.61 -8.30 -2.64
CA THR A 156 18.55 -9.59 -1.93
C THR A 156 17.57 -10.59 -2.54
N GLN A 157 16.51 -10.11 -3.19
CA GLN A 157 15.41 -10.92 -3.74
C GLN A 157 15.02 -10.45 -5.16
N PRO A 158 15.95 -10.45 -6.15
CA PRO A 158 15.71 -9.83 -7.46
C PRO A 158 14.57 -10.49 -8.25
N GLU A 159 14.43 -11.82 -8.18
CA GLU A 159 13.35 -12.54 -8.88
C GLU A 159 11.99 -12.21 -8.29
N TYR A 160 11.88 -12.15 -6.95
CA TYR A 160 10.66 -11.74 -6.29
C TYR A 160 10.32 -10.28 -6.62
N PHE A 161 11.32 -9.40 -6.54
CA PHE A 161 11.16 -7.97 -6.85
C PHE A 161 10.60 -7.77 -8.26
N GLY A 162 11.21 -8.38 -9.27
CA GLY A 162 10.77 -8.21 -10.66
C GLY A 162 9.40 -8.82 -10.98
N LYS A 163 8.96 -9.83 -10.20
CA LYS A 163 7.71 -10.55 -10.50
C LYS A 163 6.52 -10.12 -9.64
N TYR A 164 6.76 -9.75 -8.38
CA TYR A 164 5.70 -9.57 -7.40
C TYR A 164 5.62 -8.15 -6.84
N VAL A 165 6.60 -7.28 -7.11
CA VAL A 165 6.58 -5.89 -6.62
C VAL A 165 6.02 -4.95 -7.66
N SER A 166 5.10 -4.12 -7.24
CA SER A 166 4.49 -3.04 -8.03
C SER A 166 4.43 -1.75 -7.20
N PHE A 167 4.16 -0.64 -7.84
CA PHE A 167 4.09 0.65 -7.19
C PHE A 167 2.74 1.30 -7.41
N ASN A 168 2.32 2.12 -6.45
CA ASN A 168 1.15 2.97 -6.57
C ASN A 168 1.54 4.41 -6.23
N THR A 169 1.18 5.34 -7.11
CA THR A 169 1.42 6.77 -6.94
C THR A 169 0.12 7.54 -6.84
N VAL A 170 0.06 8.51 -5.93
CA VAL A 170 -1.05 9.47 -5.83
C VAL A 170 -0.60 10.77 -6.46
N LEU A 171 -1.27 11.15 -7.55
CA LEU A 171 -1.01 12.38 -8.27
C LEU A 171 -1.93 13.49 -7.76
N SER A 172 -1.37 14.65 -7.45
CA SER A 172 -2.12 15.84 -7.08
C SER A 172 -2.24 16.79 -8.27
N GLU A 173 -3.30 17.61 -8.32
CA GLU A 173 -3.48 18.64 -9.35
C GLU A 173 -2.34 19.67 -9.39
N LEU A 174 -1.63 19.81 -8.27
CA LEU A 174 -0.45 20.69 -8.14
C LEU A 174 0.86 19.96 -8.46
N GLY A 175 0.79 18.69 -8.88
CA GLY A 175 1.95 17.87 -9.17
C GLY A 175 2.51 18.16 -10.56
N ASP A 176 3.83 18.23 -10.66
CA ASP A 176 4.51 18.17 -11.94
C ASP A 176 4.55 16.71 -12.43
N PHE A 177 3.61 16.37 -13.31
CA PHE A 177 3.50 15.02 -13.88
C PHE A 177 4.76 14.62 -14.64
N THR A 178 5.44 15.56 -15.31
CA THR A 178 6.67 15.30 -16.01
C THR A 178 7.77 14.85 -15.04
N CYS A 179 7.89 15.54 -13.92
CA CYS A 179 8.86 15.20 -12.88
C CYS A 179 8.60 13.81 -12.25
N VAL A 180 7.34 13.40 -12.13
CA VAL A 180 6.96 12.05 -11.63
C VAL A 180 7.28 10.99 -12.70
N ASP A 181 6.94 11.26 -13.95
CA ASP A 181 7.25 10.35 -15.08
C ASP A 181 8.76 10.16 -15.24
N ASP A 182 9.52 11.24 -15.25
CA ASP A 182 10.98 11.21 -15.30
C ASP A 182 11.58 10.41 -14.13
N PHE A 183 11.01 10.54 -12.93
CA PHE A 183 11.48 9.81 -11.75
C PHE A 183 11.33 8.30 -11.92
N PHE A 184 10.17 7.84 -12.37
CA PHE A 184 9.92 6.40 -12.55
C PHE A 184 10.67 5.85 -13.77
N SER A 185 10.86 6.65 -14.81
CA SER A 185 11.57 6.25 -16.03
C SER A 185 13.09 6.23 -15.88
N ALA A 186 13.65 7.10 -15.03
CA ALA A 186 15.10 7.29 -14.91
C ALA A 186 15.79 6.36 -13.91
N LYS A 187 15.03 5.60 -13.11
CA LYS A 187 15.60 4.74 -12.05
C LYS A 187 15.46 3.28 -12.39
N ASP A 188 16.58 2.59 -12.46
CA ASP A 188 16.66 1.11 -12.58
C ASP A 188 15.79 0.37 -11.57
N LEU A 189 15.49 1.00 -10.42
CA LEU A 189 14.65 0.44 -9.38
C LEU A 189 13.22 0.16 -9.84
N PHE A 190 12.72 0.92 -10.81
CA PHE A 190 11.33 0.84 -11.31
C PHE A 190 11.24 0.20 -12.70
N GLU A 191 12.38 -0.16 -13.29
CA GLU A 191 12.43 -0.81 -14.59
C GLU A 191 11.60 -2.09 -14.59
N GLN A 192 10.72 -2.22 -15.58
CA GLN A 192 9.76 -3.33 -15.71
C GLN A 192 8.68 -3.43 -14.63
N SER A 193 8.58 -2.46 -13.73
CA SER A 193 7.55 -2.45 -12.68
C SER A 193 6.22 -1.91 -13.19
N VAL A 194 5.12 -2.44 -12.65
CA VAL A 194 3.78 -1.89 -12.86
C VAL A 194 3.57 -0.72 -11.91
N ILE A 195 3.19 0.44 -12.44
CA ILE A 195 2.90 1.64 -11.67
C ILE A 195 1.42 1.98 -11.82
N GLY A 196 0.66 1.79 -10.75
CA GLY A 196 -0.72 2.25 -10.65
C GLY A 196 -0.76 3.74 -10.29
N THR A 197 -1.67 4.49 -10.91
CA THR A 197 -1.84 5.92 -10.61
C THR A 197 -3.24 6.19 -10.08
N THR A 198 -3.32 7.04 -9.06
CA THR A 198 -4.58 7.49 -8.47
C THR A 198 -4.55 9.01 -8.37
N PHE A 199 -5.64 9.67 -8.76
CA PHE A 199 -5.75 11.11 -8.58
C PHE A 199 -6.31 11.43 -7.20
N TYR A 200 -5.74 12.45 -6.59
CA TYR A 200 -6.24 13.01 -5.36
C TYR A 200 -7.48 13.87 -5.62
N ASN A 201 -8.52 13.63 -4.87
CA ASN A 201 -9.76 14.41 -4.94
C ASN A 201 -10.00 15.12 -3.60
N ASP A 202 -9.97 16.45 -3.59
CA ASP A 202 -10.18 17.27 -2.40
C ASP A 202 -11.62 17.81 -2.23
N THR A 203 -12.54 17.41 -3.09
CA THR A 203 -13.94 17.87 -3.08
C THR A 203 -14.67 17.64 -1.75
N TYR A 204 -14.22 16.69 -0.93
CA TYR A 204 -14.84 16.29 0.34
C TYR A 204 -14.02 16.63 1.59
N ILE A 205 -13.04 17.53 1.50
CA ILE A 205 -12.22 17.91 2.64
C ILE A 205 -12.98 18.84 3.58
N LYS A 206 -12.99 18.52 4.89
CA LYS A 206 -13.69 19.29 5.94
C LYS A 206 -13.07 20.66 6.22
N LYS A 207 -11.78 20.81 5.98
CA LYS A 207 -11.04 22.05 6.19
C LYS A 207 -10.40 22.45 4.88
N GLU A 208 -10.56 23.70 4.48
CA GLU A 208 -9.61 24.30 3.55
C GLU A 208 -8.24 24.17 4.17
N HIS A 209 -7.46 23.22 3.71
CA HIS A 209 -6.06 23.20 4.06
C HIS A 209 -5.49 24.54 3.57
N GLU A 210 -4.85 25.28 4.45
CA GLU A 210 -4.02 26.43 4.08
C GLU A 210 -2.80 25.93 3.28
N ARG A 211 -3.06 25.33 2.12
CA ARG A 211 -2.05 24.84 1.18
C ARG A 211 -1.31 25.98 0.48
N SER A 212 -1.84 27.19 0.58
CA SER A 212 -1.41 28.31 -0.28
C SER A 212 -0.30 29.18 0.29
N LYS A 213 0.05 29.06 1.56
CA LYS A 213 1.00 30.03 2.16
C LYS A 213 2.48 29.71 2.02
N SER A 214 2.87 28.54 1.52
CA SER A 214 4.30 28.19 1.38
C SER A 214 4.84 28.24 -0.06
N PHE A 215 4.03 28.56 -1.05
CA PHE A 215 4.45 28.54 -2.46
C PHE A 215 4.43 29.90 -3.18
N SER A 216 4.23 31.00 -2.48
CA SER A 216 4.34 32.35 -3.08
C SER A 216 5.75 32.92 -2.97
N GLY A 217 6.79 32.15 -3.25
CA GLY A 217 8.15 32.65 -3.13
C GLY A 217 9.22 31.81 -3.80
N SER A 218 9.09 31.62 -5.10
CA SER A 218 10.25 31.59 -6.02
C SER A 218 9.78 31.34 -7.43
N SER A 219 9.60 32.43 -8.17
CA SER A 219 9.72 32.40 -9.63
C SER A 219 11.10 31.85 -9.96
N LEU A 220 11.14 30.74 -10.66
CA LEU A 220 12.35 30.29 -11.34
C LEU A 220 12.11 30.44 -12.84
N PHE A 221 12.89 31.37 -13.38
CA PHE A 221 13.27 31.41 -14.79
C PHE A 221 14.14 30.20 -15.10
#